data_8b9dc9d95e85dc177cd64dbfda239e04
#
_entry.id   8b9dc9d95e85dc177cd64dbfda239e04
#
_cell.length_a   1.000
_cell.length_b   1.000
_cell.length_c   1.000
_cell.angle_alpha   90.00
_cell.angle_beta   90.00
_cell.angle_gamma   90.00
#
_symmetry.space_group_name_H-M   'P 1'
#
loop_
_entity.id
_entity.type
_entity.pdbx_description
1 polymer ?
#
loop_
_entity_poly.entity_id
_entity_poly.type
_entity_poly.pdbx_seq_one_letter_code
_entity_poly.pdbx_strand_id
1 'polypeptide(L)'
;MPISRKRIIFYSLFTLTLAVFSIFSLAYYQLRNLGELKLLAVEKLEELTRRQVKIGDAEMDIVRGLSIHLKDVSVKSPRAKEPELTARSVWVVVKLLPLLEKRVEVKEIIVQGTSLRIVRDARGRFSLGNVKKWITQPAKSNLFKVLTASLMNQFMVEDGAIHFIDYFNRSPEDPLPLDLQHIHFSVRKSLLDSPFQFALKGEIPNSGAPTAFQVSGAFDN
;
A
#
# COMPACT_ATOMS: atom_id res chain seq x y z
N MET A 1 54.69 21.36 -2.14
CA MET A 1 53.89 21.52 -3.37
C MET A 1 52.43 21.72 -2.93
N PRO A 2 51.84 22.92 -3.17
CA PRO A 2 50.43 23.13 -2.81
C PRO A 2 49.50 22.33 -3.75
N ILE A 3 48.67 21.48 -3.16
CA ILE A 3 47.67 20.70 -3.91
C ILE A 3 46.67 21.71 -4.48
N SER A 4 46.53 21.76 -5.81
CA SER A 4 45.61 22.66 -6.48
C SER A 4 44.17 22.45 -6.00
N ARG A 5 43.43 23.51 -5.65
CA ARG A 5 42.02 23.49 -5.24
C ARG A 5 41.15 22.63 -6.18
N LYS A 6 41.45 22.65 -7.47
CA LYS A 6 40.75 21.78 -8.48
C LYS A 6 40.94 20.28 -8.23
N ARG A 7 42.12 19.86 -7.79
CA ARG A 7 42.38 18.44 -7.46
C ARG A 7 41.64 18.01 -6.20
N ILE A 8 41.58 18.88 -5.20
CA ILE A 8 40.81 18.60 -3.96
C ILE A 8 39.32 18.42 -4.29
N ILE A 9 38.75 19.32 -5.09
CA ILE A 9 37.35 19.22 -5.53
C ILE A 9 37.11 17.96 -6.34
N PHE A 10 38.02 17.61 -7.25
CA PHE A 10 37.92 16.38 -8.04
C PHE A 10 37.95 15.11 -7.17
N TYR A 11 38.87 15.01 -6.24
CA TYR A 11 38.95 13.86 -5.31
C TYR A 11 37.75 13.80 -4.37
N SER A 12 37.27 14.92 -3.86
CA SER A 12 36.07 15.01 -3.05
C SER A 12 34.81 14.56 -3.82
N LEU A 13 34.65 14.99 -5.08
CA LEU A 13 33.55 14.56 -5.93
C LEU A 13 33.64 13.08 -6.26
N PHE A 14 34.86 12.58 -6.56
CA PHE A 14 35.09 11.16 -6.85
C PHE A 14 34.78 10.26 -5.64
N THR A 15 35.24 10.64 -4.44
CA THR A 15 34.93 9.89 -3.21
C THR A 15 33.46 9.91 -2.87
N LEU A 16 32.77 11.05 -3.10
CA LEU A 16 31.31 11.15 -2.92
C LEU A 16 30.57 10.24 -3.89
N THR A 17 30.96 10.24 -5.16
CA THR A 17 30.36 9.35 -6.19
C THR A 17 30.58 7.88 -5.85
N LEU A 18 31.78 7.52 -5.41
CA LEU A 18 32.09 6.15 -5.00
C LEU A 18 31.29 5.72 -3.75
N ALA A 19 31.12 6.61 -2.77
CA ALA A 19 30.31 6.36 -1.60
C ALA A 19 28.83 6.13 -1.96
N VAL A 20 28.27 6.99 -2.82
CA VAL A 20 26.90 6.83 -3.32
C VAL A 20 26.74 5.51 -4.08
N PHE A 21 27.67 5.18 -4.96
CA PHE A 21 27.65 3.91 -5.69
C PHE A 21 27.75 2.69 -4.76
N SER A 22 28.60 2.74 -3.73
CA SER A 22 28.71 1.68 -2.71
C SER A 22 27.40 1.49 -1.94
N ILE A 23 26.73 2.58 -1.58
CA ILE A 23 25.42 2.55 -0.87
C ILE A 23 24.38 1.88 -1.75
N PHE A 24 24.29 2.27 -3.02
CA PHE A 24 23.36 1.66 -3.98
C PHE A 24 23.68 0.18 -4.23
N SER A 25 24.96 -0.16 -4.36
CA SER A 25 25.40 -1.55 -4.57
C SER A 25 25.06 -2.44 -3.38
N LEU A 26 25.27 -1.94 -2.15
CA LEU A 26 24.93 -2.67 -0.92
C LEU A 26 23.41 -2.86 -0.76
N ALA A 27 22.64 -1.81 -1.01
CA ALA A 27 21.19 -1.88 -1.01
C ALA A 27 20.66 -2.85 -2.08
N TYR A 28 21.21 -2.81 -3.29
CA TYR A 28 20.89 -3.74 -4.36
C TYR A 28 21.21 -5.19 -3.97
N TYR A 29 22.37 -5.43 -3.37
CA TYR A 29 22.77 -6.78 -2.94
C TYR A 29 21.85 -7.34 -1.84
N GLN A 30 21.43 -6.53 -0.89
CA GLN A 30 20.51 -6.96 0.17
C GLN A 30 19.09 -7.27 -0.35
N LEU A 31 18.65 -6.59 -1.41
CA LEU A 31 17.34 -6.79 -2.02
C LEU A 31 17.34 -7.78 -3.19
N ARG A 32 18.50 -8.38 -3.51
CA ARG A 32 18.65 -9.31 -4.65
C ARG A 32 17.84 -10.61 -4.51
N ASN A 33 17.54 -11.03 -3.27
CA ASN A 33 16.73 -12.23 -3.01
C ASN A 33 15.21 -11.92 -3.01
N LEU A 34 14.73 -11.29 -4.09
CA LEU A 34 13.31 -10.93 -4.24
C LEU A 34 12.37 -12.13 -4.14
N GLY A 35 12.81 -13.33 -4.53
CA GLY A 35 12.04 -14.56 -4.37
C GLY A 35 11.75 -14.90 -2.91
N GLU A 36 12.75 -14.81 -2.05
CA GLU A 36 12.58 -15.01 -0.60
C GLU A 36 11.74 -13.91 0.04
N LEU A 37 11.98 -12.64 -0.35
CA LEU A 37 11.20 -11.51 0.13
C LEU A 37 9.73 -11.61 -0.29
N LYS A 38 9.45 -12.08 -1.52
CA LYS A 38 8.09 -12.34 -1.99
C LYS A 38 7.41 -13.41 -1.11
N LEU A 39 8.08 -14.52 -0.84
CA LEU A 39 7.54 -15.59 0.02
C LEU A 39 7.27 -15.09 1.44
N LEU A 40 8.21 -14.37 2.04
CA LEU A 40 8.04 -13.76 3.37
C LEU A 40 6.90 -12.75 3.40
N ALA A 41 6.76 -11.94 2.34
CA ALA A 41 5.67 -10.97 2.23
C ALA A 41 4.31 -11.67 2.12
N VAL A 42 4.20 -12.72 1.31
CA VAL A 42 2.99 -13.53 1.21
C VAL A 42 2.65 -14.15 2.56
N GLU A 43 3.59 -14.86 3.17
CA GLU A 43 3.39 -15.50 4.48
C GLU A 43 2.93 -14.50 5.55
N LYS A 44 3.60 -13.34 5.62
CA LYS A 44 3.26 -12.31 6.59
C LYS A 44 1.90 -11.67 6.34
N LEU A 45 1.55 -11.43 5.09
CA LEU A 45 0.24 -10.92 4.71
C LEU A 45 -0.85 -11.95 4.97
N GLU A 46 -0.62 -13.24 4.70
CA GLU A 46 -1.56 -14.32 5.01
C GLU A 46 -1.78 -14.48 6.51
N GLU A 47 -0.71 -14.41 7.32
CA GLU A 47 -0.78 -14.42 8.78
C GLU A 47 -1.63 -13.24 9.31
N LEU A 48 -1.37 -12.02 8.82
CA LEU A 48 -2.04 -10.82 9.27
C LEU A 48 -3.50 -10.75 8.83
N THR A 49 -3.79 -11.16 7.60
CA THR A 49 -5.14 -11.07 7.02
C THR A 49 -5.97 -12.32 7.26
N ARG A 50 -5.35 -13.46 7.55
CA ARG A 50 -5.93 -14.81 7.56
C ARG A 50 -6.61 -15.15 6.23
N ARG A 51 -6.02 -14.70 5.13
CA ARG A 51 -6.51 -14.86 3.76
C ARG A 51 -5.40 -15.35 2.87
N GLN A 52 -5.76 -16.01 1.78
CA GLN A 52 -4.80 -16.41 0.76
C GLN A 52 -4.34 -15.17 -0.01
N VAL A 53 -3.02 -15.00 -0.12
CA VAL A 53 -2.39 -13.90 -0.86
C VAL A 53 -1.62 -14.48 -2.03
N LYS A 54 -1.86 -13.94 -3.22
CA LYS A 54 -1.08 -14.27 -4.42
C LYS A 54 -0.42 -13.01 -4.95
N ILE A 55 0.83 -13.12 -5.35
CA ILE A 55 1.61 -12.06 -6.01
C ILE A 55 2.11 -12.67 -7.32
N GLY A 56 1.76 -12.05 -8.44
CA GLY A 56 2.20 -12.51 -9.78
C GLY A 56 3.70 -12.38 -9.91
N ASP A 57 4.23 -11.17 -9.85
CA ASP A 57 5.64 -10.88 -9.98
C ASP A 57 6.13 -9.88 -8.93
N ALA A 58 7.44 -9.86 -8.70
CA ALA A 58 8.09 -8.91 -7.79
C ALA A 58 9.43 -8.46 -8.39
N GLU A 59 9.61 -7.16 -8.53
CA GLU A 59 10.83 -6.57 -9.08
C GLU A 59 11.28 -5.37 -8.24
N MET A 60 12.55 -5.02 -8.35
CA MET A 60 13.06 -3.77 -7.78
C MET A 60 12.82 -2.61 -8.73
N ASP A 61 12.38 -1.51 -8.18
CA ASP A 61 12.22 -0.24 -8.88
C ASP A 61 12.97 0.88 -8.15
N ILE A 62 13.62 1.73 -8.93
CA ILE A 62 14.35 2.91 -8.43
C ILE A 62 13.72 4.22 -8.90
N VAL A 63 12.73 4.18 -9.78
CA VAL A 63 12.10 5.38 -10.36
C VAL A 63 11.37 6.20 -9.29
N ARG A 64 10.72 5.53 -8.36
CA ARG A 64 10.03 6.15 -7.22
C ARG A 64 10.87 6.18 -5.93
N GLY A 65 12.17 5.94 -6.04
CA GLY A 65 13.08 5.64 -4.94
C GLY A 65 13.32 4.12 -4.84
N LEU A 66 14.22 3.69 -3.96
CA LEU A 66 14.44 2.26 -3.77
C LEU A 66 13.16 1.58 -3.28
N SER A 67 12.55 0.78 -4.12
CA SER A 67 11.24 0.18 -3.86
C SER A 67 11.16 -1.26 -4.39
N ILE A 68 10.25 -2.02 -3.80
CA ILE A 68 9.81 -3.31 -4.30
C ILE A 68 8.48 -3.06 -5.01
N HIS A 69 8.42 -3.42 -6.28
CA HIS A 69 7.23 -3.36 -7.10
C HIS A 69 6.63 -4.77 -7.21
N LEU A 70 5.45 -4.95 -6.62
CA LEU A 70 4.67 -6.18 -6.70
C LEU A 70 3.59 -6.01 -7.76
N LYS A 71 3.47 -6.98 -8.67
CA LYS A 71 2.48 -6.98 -9.76
C LYS A 71 1.40 -8.05 -9.49
N ASP A 72 0.19 -7.78 -9.92
CA ASP A 72 -0.94 -8.70 -9.89
C ASP A 72 -1.16 -9.31 -8.50
N VAL A 73 -1.28 -8.44 -7.52
CA VAL A 73 -1.55 -8.83 -6.13
C VAL A 73 -3.03 -9.15 -5.98
N SER A 74 -3.34 -10.30 -5.38
CA SER A 74 -4.71 -10.67 -5.07
C SER A 74 -4.84 -11.27 -3.67
N VAL A 75 -5.94 -10.93 -2.99
CA VAL A 75 -6.27 -11.41 -1.65
C VAL A 75 -7.65 -12.05 -1.67
N LYS A 76 -7.72 -13.29 -1.18
CA LYS A 76 -8.92 -14.12 -1.25
C LYS A 76 -9.20 -14.78 0.10
N SER A 77 -10.45 -14.70 0.57
CA SER A 77 -10.89 -15.51 1.71
C SER A 77 -10.90 -16.99 1.36
N PRO A 78 -10.59 -17.90 2.31
CA PRO A 78 -10.58 -19.34 2.04
C PRO A 78 -11.90 -19.89 1.49
N ARG A 79 -13.02 -19.24 1.77
CA ARG A 79 -14.36 -19.64 1.34
C ARG A 79 -14.89 -18.86 0.13
N ALA A 80 -14.20 -17.83 -0.31
CA ALA A 80 -14.62 -17.04 -1.46
C ALA A 80 -14.32 -17.77 -2.77
N LYS A 81 -15.17 -17.65 -3.78
CA LYS A 81 -14.91 -18.16 -5.14
C LYS A 81 -13.90 -17.28 -5.88
N GLU A 82 -14.00 -15.97 -5.70
CA GLU A 82 -13.20 -14.94 -6.36
C GLU A 82 -12.40 -14.12 -5.35
N PRO A 83 -11.30 -13.46 -5.77
CA PRO A 83 -10.58 -12.53 -4.92
C PRO A 83 -11.50 -11.40 -4.44
N GLU A 84 -11.35 -11.01 -3.18
CA GLU A 84 -12.06 -9.86 -2.60
C GLU A 84 -11.30 -8.56 -2.82
N LEU A 85 -9.98 -8.65 -2.95
CA LEU A 85 -9.10 -7.53 -3.27
C LEU A 85 -8.14 -7.95 -4.37
N THR A 86 -8.04 -7.12 -5.39
CA THR A 86 -6.96 -7.20 -6.39
C THR A 86 -6.27 -5.86 -6.51
N ALA A 87 -5.01 -5.86 -6.89
CA ALA A 87 -4.25 -4.66 -7.23
C ALA A 87 -3.30 -4.97 -8.38
N ARG A 88 -3.29 -4.11 -9.39
CA ARG A 88 -2.40 -4.24 -10.55
C ARG A 88 -0.95 -4.06 -10.15
N SER A 89 -0.70 -3.08 -9.30
CA SER A 89 0.65 -2.73 -8.86
C SER A 89 0.65 -2.28 -7.40
N VAL A 90 1.66 -2.70 -6.64
CA VAL A 90 1.94 -2.24 -5.29
C VAL A 90 3.41 -1.90 -5.18
N TRP A 91 3.74 -0.64 -4.89
CA TRP A 91 5.10 -0.20 -4.61
C TRP A 91 5.30 -0.06 -3.11
N VAL A 92 6.31 -0.72 -2.58
CA VAL A 92 6.76 -0.59 -1.20
C VAL A 92 8.08 0.16 -1.22
N VAL A 93 8.04 1.46 -1.03
CA VAL A 93 9.23 2.33 -1.01
C VAL A 93 9.89 2.25 0.36
N VAL A 94 11.20 2.02 0.39
CA VAL A 94 11.97 1.88 1.63
C VAL A 94 12.90 3.07 1.86
N LYS A 95 13.24 3.31 3.13
CA LYS A 95 14.20 4.33 3.52
C LYS A 95 15.63 3.80 3.31
N LEU A 96 16.48 4.60 2.65
CA LEU A 96 17.86 4.21 2.33
C LEU A 96 18.76 4.17 3.58
N LEU A 97 18.70 5.18 4.45
CA LEU A 97 19.59 5.27 5.62
C LEU A 97 19.44 4.09 6.58
N PRO A 98 18.23 3.65 6.99
CA PRO A 98 18.07 2.47 7.81
C PRO A 98 18.59 1.18 7.16
N LEU A 99 18.56 1.08 5.83
CA LEU A 99 19.11 -0.08 5.12
C LEU A 99 20.62 -0.24 5.33
N LEU A 100 21.37 0.84 5.49
CA LEU A 100 22.80 0.79 5.81
C LEU A 100 23.07 0.14 7.19
N GLU A 101 22.09 0.24 8.08
CA GLU A 101 22.09 -0.39 9.40
C GLU A 101 21.41 -1.77 9.41
N LYS A 102 21.15 -2.35 8.22
CA LYS A 102 20.43 -3.62 8.02
C LYS A 102 19.00 -3.61 8.58
N ARG A 103 18.37 -2.44 8.67
CA ARG A 103 16.98 -2.27 9.08
C ARG A 103 16.12 -1.88 7.87
N VAL A 104 15.05 -2.62 7.62
CA VAL A 104 14.08 -2.30 6.58
C VAL A 104 12.98 -1.43 7.17
N GLU A 105 12.94 -0.17 6.77
CA GLU A 105 11.88 0.76 7.15
C GLU A 105 11.11 1.20 5.91
N VAL A 106 9.80 0.98 5.94
CA VAL A 106 8.90 1.41 4.86
C VAL A 106 8.69 2.91 4.98
N LYS A 107 8.94 3.63 3.88
CA LYS A 107 8.68 5.06 3.75
C LYS A 107 7.27 5.31 3.25
N GLU A 108 6.86 4.56 2.24
CA GLU A 108 5.62 4.78 1.49
C GLU A 108 5.11 3.49 0.89
N ILE A 109 3.79 3.33 0.83
CA ILE A 109 3.13 2.27 0.07
C ILE A 109 2.17 2.93 -0.93
N ILE A 110 2.30 2.57 -2.20
CA ILE A 110 1.43 3.03 -3.28
C ILE A 110 0.77 1.80 -3.91
N VAL A 111 -0.56 1.80 -3.95
CA VAL A 111 -1.36 0.72 -4.53
C VAL A 111 -2.12 1.29 -5.73
N GLN A 112 -1.98 0.67 -6.89
CA GLN A 112 -2.58 1.17 -8.14
C GLN A 112 -3.46 0.12 -8.81
N GLY A 113 -4.58 0.57 -9.40
CA GLY A 113 -5.51 -0.29 -10.11
C GLY A 113 -6.15 -1.31 -9.18
N THR A 114 -6.61 -0.85 -8.01
CA THR A 114 -7.20 -1.70 -6.97
C THR A 114 -8.67 -1.97 -7.29
N SER A 115 -9.11 -3.22 -7.18
CA SER A 115 -10.52 -3.58 -7.15
C SER A 115 -10.85 -4.26 -5.82
N LEU A 116 -11.78 -3.68 -5.08
CA LEU A 116 -12.25 -4.19 -3.78
C LEU A 116 -13.71 -4.62 -3.90
N ARG A 117 -13.96 -5.92 -3.72
CA ARG A 117 -15.32 -6.47 -3.71
C ARG A 117 -15.79 -6.68 -2.27
N ILE A 118 -16.88 -6.02 -1.92
CA ILE A 118 -17.51 -6.11 -0.61
C ILE A 118 -18.91 -6.70 -0.79
N VAL A 119 -19.19 -7.82 -0.13
CA VAL A 119 -20.52 -8.44 -0.14
C VAL A 119 -21.09 -8.37 1.27
N ARG A 120 -22.33 -7.88 1.40
CA ARG A 120 -23.13 -7.97 2.61
C ARG A 120 -24.18 -9.06 2.43
N ASP A 121 -24.11 -10.11 3.25
CA ASP A 121 -25.05 -11.24 3.15
C ASP A 121 -26.46 -10.88 3.70
N ALA A 122 -27.43 -11.78 3.49
CA ALA A 122 -28.80 -11.61 3.96
C ALA A 122 -28.91 -11.48 5.50
N ARG A 123 -27.89 -11.90 6.24
CA ARG A 123 -27.79 -11.74 7.70
C ARG A 123 -27.08 -10.45 8.13
N GLY A 124 -26.74 -9.57 7.17
CA GLY A 124 -26.03 -8.31 7.42
C GLY A 124 -24.53 -8.44 7.67
N ARG A 125 -23.93 -9.61 7.43
CA ARG A 125 -22.48 -9.83 7.61
C ARG A 125 -21.71 -9.47 6.35
N PHE A 126 -20.57 -8.82 6.52
CA PHE A 126 -19.71 -8.42 5.41
C PHE A 126 -18.65 -9.49 5.09
N SER A 127 -18.34 -9.68 3.80
CA SER A 127 -17.31 -10.59 3.31
C SER A 127 -15.93 -10.25 3.87
N LEU A 128 -15.63 -8.98 4.08
CA LEU A 128 -14.38 -8.51 4.69
C LEU A 128 -14.28 -8.77 6.20
N GLY A 129 -15.28 -9.45 6.79
CA GLY A 129 -15.37 -9.70 8.23
C GLY A 129 -16.09 -8.57 8.96
N ASN A 130 -15.77 -8.36 10.23
CA ASN A 130 -16.48 -7.37 11.05
C ASN A 130 -16.01 -5.93 10.74
N VAL A 131 -16.50 -5.37 9.62
CA VAL A 131 -16.21 -4.00 9.19
C VAL A 131 -16.58 -2.98 10.28
N LYS A 132 -17.66 -3.24 11.04
CA LYS A 132 -18.08 -2.39 12.17
C LYS A 132 -16.94 -2.26 13.19
N LYS A 133 -16.23 -3.36 13.48
CA LYS A 133 -15.09 -3.34 14.40
C LYS A 133 -13.90 -2.52 13.85
N TRP A 134 -13.71 -2.49 12.54
CA TRP A 134 -12.68 -1.66 11.92
C TRP A 134 -12.99 -0.17 12.03
N ILE A 135 -14.27 0.20 11.85
CA ILE A 135 -14.73 1.59 11.92
C ILE A 135 -14.76 2.08 13.38
N THR A 136 -15.26 1.24 14.32
CA THR A 136 -15.43 1.66 15.72
C THR A 136 -14.18 1.50 16.58
N GLN A 137 -13.22 0.66 16.18
CA GLN A 137 -11.98 0.40 16.91
C GLN A 137 -10.79 0.29 15.94
N PRO A 138 -10.47 1.33 15.16
CA PRO A 138 -9.41 1.29 14.18
C PRO A 138 -8.05 0.95 14.81
N ALA A 139 -7.73 1.52 15.98
CA ALA A 139 -6.47 1.27 16.69
C ALA A 139 -6.25 -0.19 17.14
N LYS A 140 -7.30 -1.02 17.18
CA LYS A 140 -7.22 -2.45 17.52
C LYS A 140 -7.17 -3.36 16.28
N SER A 141 -7.35 -2.83 15.08
CA SER A 141 -7.25 -3.63 13.86
C SER A 141 -5.77 -3.88 13.54
N ASN A 142 -5.43 -5.12 13.17
CA ASN A 142 -4.06 -5.45 12.77
C ASN A 142 -3.61 -4.63 11.54
N LEU A 143 -4.53 -4.36 10.61
CA LEU A 143 -4.25 -3.53 9.43
C LEU A 143 -3.90 -2.09 9.83
N PHE A 144 -4.68 -1.49 10.75
CA PHE A 144 -4.42 -0.13 11.23
C PHE A 144 -3.11 -0.06 12.01
N LYS A 145 -2.80 -1.08 12.83
CA LYS A 145 -1.50 -1.19 13.51
C LYS A 145 -0.33 -1.29 12.54
N VAL A 146 -0.48 -2.04 11.43
CA VAL A 146 0.54 -2.13 10.39
C VAL A 146 0.72 -0.78 9.68
N LEU A 147 -0.37 -0.07 9.40
CA LEU A 147 -0.33 1.24 8.75
C LEU A 147 0.24 2.33 9.67
N THR A 148 -0.03 2.26 10.98
CA THR A 148 0.37 3.30 11.94
C THR A 148 1.63 2.97 12.76
N ALA A 149 1.89 1.70 13.06
CA ALA A 149 3.03 1.29 13.88
C ALA A 149 4.37 1.24 13.12
N SER A 150 4.31 1.15 11.81
CA SER A 150 5.50 1.36 11.00
C SER A 150 5.64 2.86 10.76
N LEU A 151 6.82 3.35 10.91
CA LEU A 151 7.38 4.63 10.50
C LEU A 151 7.00 5.07 9.05
N MET A 152 5.86 4.57 8.54
CA MET A 152 5.33 4.83 7.21
C MET A 152 4.81 6.26 7.16
N ASN A 153 5.40 7.06 6.29
CA ASN A 153 5.03 8.46 6.15
C ASN A 153 3.80 8.65 5.26
N GLN A 154 3.55 7.70 4.35
CA GLN A 154 2.49 7.83 3.36
C GLN A 154 1.95 6.46 2.89
N PHE A 155 0.63 6.39 2.75
CA PHE A 155 -0.09 5.32 2.06
C PHE A 155 -1.00 5.94 1.00
N MET A 156 -0.97 5.42 -0.23
CA MET A 156 -1.81 5.89 -1.32
C MET A 156 -2.47 4.73 -2.07
N VAL A 157 -3.71 4.95 -2.47
CA VAL A 157 -4.42 4.15 -3.48
C VAL A 157 -4.71 5.06 -4.66
N GLU A 158 -4.31 4.64 -5.84
CA GLU A 158 -4.53 5.34 -7.10
C GLU A 158 -5.37 4.46 -8.03
N ASP A 159 -6.38 5.06 -8.66
CA ASP A 159 -7.26 4.39 -9.62
C ASP A 159 -7.90 3.10 -9.04
N GLY A 160 -8.55 3.25 -7.89
CA GLY A 160 -9.25 2.17 -7.23
C GLY A 160 -10.71 2.05 -7.70
N ALA A 161 -11.29 0.85 -7.53
CA ALA A 161 -12.71 0.59 -7.66
C ALA A 161 -13.23 -0.17 -6.44
N ILE A 162 -14.46 0.11 -6.02
CA ILE A 162 -15.15 -0.63 -4.96
C ILE A 162 -16.47 -1.12 -5.51
N HIS A 163 -16.66 -2.44 -5.47
CA HIS A 163 -17.89 -3.11 -5.85
C HIS A 163 -18.59 -3.61 -4.60
N PHE A 164 -19.63 -2.92 -4.19
CA PHE A 164 -20.43 -3.30 -3.02
C PHE A 164 -21.72 -3.99 -3.50
N ILE A 165 -22.01 -5.18 -2.97
CA ILE A 165 -23.20 -5.98 -3.27
C ILE A 165 -23.94 -6.24 -1.98
N ASP A 166 -25.16 -5.73 -1.86
CA ASP A 166 -25.98 -5.85 -0.65
C ASP A 166 -27.15 -6.80 -0.86
N TYR A 167 -27.14 -7.92 -0.10
CA TYR A 167 -28.24 -8.88 0.00
C TYR A 167 -29.07 -8.70 1.27
N PHE A 168 -28.77 -7.70 2.11
CA PHE A 168 -29.50 -7.52 3.36
C PHE A 168 -30.95 -7.06 3.09
N ASN A 169 -31.94 -7.83 3.63
CA ASN A 169 -33.35 -7.63 3.39
C ASN A 169 -33.75 -7.67 1.91
N ARG A 170 -33.02 -8.43 1.08
CA ARG A 170 -33.28 -8.58 -0.35
C ARG A 170 -33.30 -10.05 -0.77
N SER A 171 -33.94 -10.31 -1.93
CA SER A 171 -33.88 -11.62 -2.58
C SER A 171 -32.46 -11.89 -3.08
N PRO A 172 -31.97 -13.14 -3.05
CA PRO A 172 -30.71 -13.53 -3.69
C PRO A 172 -30.61 -13.18 -5.18
N GLU A 173 -31.76 -13.07 -5.86
CA GLU A 173 -31.86 -12.76 -7.28
C GLU A 173 -31.87 -11.25 -7.57
N ASP A 174 -32.07 -10.40 -6.55
CA ASP A 174 -32.14 -8.93 -6.70
C ASP A 174 -31.29 -8.22 -5.62
N PRO A 175 -29.95 -8.37 -5.65
CA PRO A 175 -29.07 -7.61 -4.76
C PRO A 175 -29.03 -6.13 -5.15
N LEU A 176 -28.67 -5.26 -4.20
CA LEU A 176 -28.36 -3.85 -4.50
C LEU A 176 -26.87 -3.71 -4.83
N PRO A 177 -26.48 -3.47 -6.08
CA PRO A 177 -25.10 -3.14 -6.41
C PRO A 177 -24.86 -1.65 -6.17
N LEU A 178 -23.68 -1.32 -5.64
CA LEU A 178 -23.15 0.02 -5.58
C LEU A 178 -21.69 -0.02 -6.02
N ASP A 179 -21.40 0.67 -7.12
CA ASP A 179 -20.04 0.78 -7.63
C ASP A 179 -19.49 2.17 -7.35
N LEU A 180 -18.23 2.19 -6.91
CA LEU A 180 -17.43 3.40 -6.81
C LEU A 180 -16.21 3.22 -7.70
N GLN A 181 -15.89 4.24 -8.48
CA GLN A 181 -14.80 4.21 -9.46
C GLN A 181 -13.85 5.38 -9.25
N HIS A 182 -12.67 5.32 -9.89
CA HIS A 182 -11.65 6.36 -9.82
C HIS A 182 -11.32 6.76 -8.38
N ILE A 183 -11.28 5.76 -7.48
CA ILE A 183 -10.96 5.98 -6.08
C ILE A 183 -9.49 6.37 -5.93
N HIS A 184 -9.27 7.55 -5.35
CA HIS A 184 -7.98 8.00 -4.87
C HIS A 184 -8.06 8.17 -3.37
N PHE A 185 -7.27 7.41 -2.65
CA PHE A 185 -7.19 7.49 -1.19
C PHE A 185 -5.75 7.76 -0.78
N SER A 186 -5.54 8.66 0.15
CA SER A 186 -4.22 8.92 0.71
C SER A 186 -4.30 9.12 2.21
N VAL A 187 -3.30 8.58 2.91
CA VAL A 187 -3.01 8.89 4.31
C VAL A 187 -1.56 9.30 4.37
N ARG A 188 -1.27 10.44 5.00
CA ARG A 188 0.10 10.92 5.19
C ARG A 188 0.30 11.54 6.57
N LYS A 189 1.53 11.46 7.05
CA LYS A 189 2.00 12.17 8.24
C LYS A 189 3.12 13.14 7.83
N SER A 190 2.93 14.42 8.05
CA SER A 190 3.89 15.44 7.60
C SER A 190 5.11 15.54 8.52
N LEU A 191 4.90 15.47 9.84
CA LEU A 191 5.93 15.58 10.88
C LEU A 191 5.70 14.49 11.93
N LEU A 192 6.73 14.18 12.73
CA LEU A 192 6.68 13.13 13.74
C LEU A 192 5.51 13.30 14.73
N ASP A 193 5.22 14.53 15.13
CA ASP A 193 4.17 14.86 16.12
C ASP A 193 2.91 15.49 15.50
N SER A 194 2.77 15.41 14.15
CA SER A 194 1.56 15.90 13.48
C SER A 194 0.50 14.82 13.37
N PRO A 195 -0.80 15.17 13.36
CA PRO A 195 -1.86 14.22 13.08
C PRO A 195 -1.71 13.62 11.67
N PHE A 196 -2.23 12.41 11.49
CA PHE A 196 -2.38 11.82 10.18
C PHE A 196 -3.45 12.59 9.40
N GLN A 197 -3.13 12.97 8.18
CA GLN A 197 -4.08 13.57 7.25
C GLN A 197 -4.56 12.50 6.27
N PHE A 198 -5.85 12.45 5.99
CA PHE A 198 -6.40 11.60 4.95
C PHE A 198 -7.20 12.38 3.94
N ALA A 199 -7.22 11.88 2.72
CA ALA A 199 -8.08 12.36 1.65
C ALA A 199 -8.59 11.17 0.84
N LEU A 200 -9.89 11.18 0.54
CA LEU A 200 -10.58 10.21 -0.30
C LEU A 200 -11.33 10.97 -1.38
N LYS A 201 -11.12 10.59 -2.63
CA LYS A 201 -11.88 11.09 -3.79
C LYS A 201 -12.36 9.90 -4.60
N GLY A 202 -13.46 10.07 -5.30
CA GLY A 202 -13.97 9.04 -6.19
C GLY A 202 -15.23 9.49 -6.91
N GLU A 203 -15.80 8.58 -7.67
CA GLU A 203 -16.98 8.79 -8.49
C GLU A 203 -17.98 7.66 -8.30
N ILE A 204 -19.26 8.01 -8.28
CA ILE A 204 -20.39 7.09 -8.34
C ILE A 204 -20.89 7.12 -9.78
N PRO A 205 -20.71 6.02 -10.57
CA PRO A 205 -21.22 5.95 -11.91
C PRO A 205 -22.76 6.00 -11.90
N ASN A 206 -23.34 6.72 -12.83
CA ASN A 206 -24.78 6.75 -13.06
C ASN A 206 -25.06 6.77 -14.57
N SER A 207 -26.32 6.74 -14.98
CA SER A 207 -26.73 6.76 -16.40
C SER A 207 -26.43 8.07 -17.12
N GLY A 208 -26.03 9.12 -16.39
CA GLY A 208 -25.63 10.42 -16.95
C GLY A 208 -24.15 10.73 -16.61
N ALA A 209 -23.85 11.96 -16.21
CA ALA A 209 -22.52 12.30 -15.73
C ALA A 209 -22.27 11.66 -14.35
N PRO A 210 -21.09 11.09 -14.10
CA PRO A 210 -20.76 10.48 -12.81
C PRO A 210 -20.80 11.53 -11.69
N THR A 211 -21.21 11.11 -10.49
CA THR A 211 -21.25 11.97 -9.31
C THR A 211 -19.93 11.87 -8.59
N ALA A 212 -19.12 12.93 -8.61
CA ALA A 212 -17.86 13.00 -7.88
C ALA A 212 -18.11 13.27 -6.39
N PHE A 213 -17.28 12.66 -5.52
CA PHE A 213 -17.26 12.96 -4.09
C PHE A 213 -15.84 13.14 -3.59
N GLN A 214 -15.70 13.92 -2.52
CA GLN A 214 -14.42 14.10 -1.83
C GLN A 214 -14.66 14.21 -0.33
N VAL A 215 -13.82 13.50 0.45
CA VAL A 215 -13.78 13.54 1.91
C VAL A 215 -12.34 13.71 2.34
N SER A 216 -12.08 14.60 3.31
CA SER A 216 -10.74 14.76 3.88
C SER A 216 -10.85 15.09 5.37
N GLY A 217 -9.80 14.80 6.11
CA GLY A 217 -9.76 15.06 7.54
C GLY A 217 -8.39 14.73 8.14
N ALA A 218 -8.33 14.82 9.46
CA ALA A 218 -7.15 14.44 10.23
C ALA A 218 -7.56 13.60 11.44
N PHE A 219 -6.65 12.74 11.90
CA PHE A 219 -6.84 11.96 13.12
C PHE A 219 -5.50 11.80 13.85
N ASP A 220 -5.57 11.80 15.17
CA ASP A 220 -4.42 11.53 16.03
C ASP A 220 -4.20 10.03 16.23
N ASN A 221 -2.96 9.67 16.59
CA ASN A 221 -2.55 8.28 16.78
C ASN A 221 -2.76 7.86 18.24
#